data_32c8f7831108bae00dec033cf1fbc714
#
_entry.id   32c8f7831108bae00dec033cf1fbc714
#
_cell.length_a   1.000
_cell.length_b   1.000
_cell.length_c   1.000
_cell.angle_alpha   90.00
_cell.angle_beta   90.00
_cell.angle_gamma   90.00
#
_symmetry.space_group_name_H-M   'P 1'
#
loop_
_entity.id
_entity.type
_entity.pdbx_description
1 polymer ?
#
loop_
_entity_poly.entity_id
_entity_poly.type
_entity_poly.pdbx_seq_one_letter_code
_entity_poly.pdbx_strand_id
1 'polypeptide(L)'
;MPKDNINRAINKSEIDKEKNYESLRYEGFGPKNIALIIETLTENKNRTAGSIRTILQKHGGNLGSSGSTTHYFDNCGIIQFAKQNISDEEALELAINAGSNDCVTLDNYHEIITKKEDFYKVKNTIIKSVKNLIYSVIEWRPNNFIDISKEESTDFE
;
A
#
# COMPACT_ATOMS: atom_id res chain seq x y z
N MET A 1 -16.34 -15.07 42.04
CA MET A 1 -16.98 -14.12 41.08
C MET A 1 -18.32 -14.69 40.66
N PRO A 2 -19.39 -13.90 40.70
CA PRO A 2 -20.70 -14.32 40.21
C PRO A 2 -20.63 -14.70 38.73
N LYS A 3 -21.29 -15.79 38.30
CA LYS A 3 -21.32 -16.30 36.95
C LYS A 3 -21.79 -15.23 35.94
N ASP A 4 -22.66 -14.31 36.34
CA ASP A 4 -23.20 -13.22 35.50
C ASP A 4 -22.13 -12.19 35.09
N ASN A 5 -21.10 -11.94 35.92
CA ASN A 5 -20.01 -11.04 35.60
C ASN A 5 -19.04 -11.65 34.59
N ILE A 6 -18.85 -12.98 34.64
CA ILE A 6 -18.02 -13.72 33.69
C ILE A 6 -18.72 -13.74 32.32
N ASN A 7 -20.01 -14.03 32.28
CA ASN A 7 -20.79 -14.02 31.04
C ASN A 7 -20.86 -12.62 30.40
N ARG A 8 -20.96 -11.55 31.19
CA ARG A 8 -20.89 -10.17 30.70
C ARG A 8 -19.52 -9.83 30.12
N ALA A 9 -18.43 -10.29 30.76
CA ALA A 9 -17.07 -10.10 30.27
C ALA A 9 -16.83 -10.89 28.97
N ILE A 10 -17.32 -12.13 28.85
CA ILE A 10 -17.24 -12.95 27.66
C ILE A 10 -18.06 -12.34 26.52
N ASN A 11 -19.32 -11.95 26.77
CA ASN A 11 -20.17 -11.30 25.78
C ASN A 11 -19.58 -9.96 25.31
N LYS A 12 -18.98 -9.18 26.19
CA LYS A 12 -18.31 -7.94 25.84
C LYS A 12 -17.06 -8.19 24.98
N SER A 13 -16.30 -9.26 25.26
CA SER A 13 -15.15 -9.65 24.44
C SER A 13 -15.54 -10.26 23.09
N GLU A 14 -16.70 -10.88 22.97
CA GLU A 14 -17.26 -11.38 21.71
C GLU A 14 -17.86 -10.25 20.87
N ILE A 15 -18.54 -9.30 21.50
CA ILE A 15 -19.04 -8.08 20.82
C ILE A 15 -17.88 -7.20 20.32
N ASP A 16 -16.77 -7.16 21.06
CA ASP A 16 -15.55 -6.47 20.59
C ASP A 16 -14.83 -7.21 19.44
N LYS A 17 -15.10 -8.51 19.21
CA LYS A 17 -14.61 -9.27 18.07
C LYS A 17 -15.41 -9.07 16.77
N GLU A 18 -16.63 -8.58 16.87
CA GLU A 18 -17.49 -8.23 15.72
C GLU A 18 -17.45 -6.73 15.36
N LYS A 19 -16.39 -6.02 15.72
CA LYS A 19 -16.17 -4.68 15.18
C LYS A 19 -15.98 -4.79 13.67
N ASN A 20 -16.99 -4.40 12.91
CA ASN A 20 -16.95 -4.35 11.46
C ASN A 20 -15.97 -3.27 11.03
N TYR A 21 -14.73 -3.67 10.77
CA TYR A 21 -13.72 -2.80 10.19
C TYR A 21 -14.04 -2.57 8.71
N GLU A 22 -14.07 -1.31 8.30
CA GLU A 22 -14.15 -0.92 6.90
C GLU A 22 -12.78 -0.49 6.40
N SER A 23 -12.41 -0.99 5.22
CA SER A 23 -11.25 -0.48 4.49
C SER A 23 -11.67 0.76 3.71
N LEU A 24 -11.06 1.89 4.02
CA LEU A 24 -11.37 3.18 3.41
C LEU A 24 -10.12 3.84 2.87
N ARG A 25 -10.26 4.51 1.74
CA ARG A 25 -9.21 5.31 1.14
C ARG A 25 -9.57 6.79 1.24
N TYR A 26 -8.61 7.55 1.74
CA TYR A 26 -8.65 9.01 1.75
C TYR A 26 -7.62 9.56 0.80
N GLU A 27 -7.92 10.71 0.23
CA GLU A 27 -7.07 11.41 -0.70
C GLU A 27 -6.83 12.83 -0.19
N GLY A 28 -5.64 13.34 -0.41
CA GLY A 28 -5.29 14.68 0.07
C GLY A 28 -3.94 15.14 -0.41
N PHE A 29 -3.55 16.27 0.10
CA PHE A 29 -2.27 16.88 -0.20
C PHE A 29 -1.51 17.14 1.09
N GLY A 30 -0.25 16.75 1.12
CA GLY A 30 0.70 17.07 2.17
C GLY A 30 1.34 18.45 1.96
N PRO A 31 2.36 18.77 2.76
CA PRO A 31 3.17 19.96 2.55
C PRO A 31 3.66 20.06 1.09
N LYS A 32 3.85 21.29 0.58
CA LYS A 32 4.29 21.51 -0.81
C LYS A 32 3.36 20.94 -1.90
N ASN A 33 2.09 20.71 -1.56
CA ASN A 33 1.11 20.15 -2.49
C ASN A 33 1.44 18.71 -2.98
N ILE A 34 2.17 17.94 -2.19
CA ILE A 34 2.48 16.54 -2.51
C ILE A 34 1.20 15.72 -2.40
N ALA A 35 0.82 15.05 -3.49
CA ALA A 35 -0.35 14.20 -3.52
C ALA A 35 -0.19 12.99 -2.59
N LEU A 36 -1.25 12.65 -1.85
CA LEU A 36 -1.28 11.55 -0.89
C LEU A 36 -2.48 10.65 -1.13
N ILE A 37 -2.26 9.35 -1.05
CA ILE A 37 -3.30 8.32 -0.89
C ILE A 37 -3.09 7.66 0.47
N ILE A 38 -4.13 7.64 1.29
CA ILE A 38 -4.10 7.11 2.66
C ILE A 38 -5.12 5.98 2.74
N GLU A 39 -4.64 4.75 2.84
CA GLU A 39 -5.48 3.58 3.06
C GLU A 39 -5.61 3.31 4.55
N THR A 40 -6.84 3.08 5.00
CA THR A 40 -7.15 2.89 6.41
C THR A 40 -8.05 1.68 6.61
N LEU A 41 -7.89 1.04 7.76
CA LEU A 41 -8.82 0.04 8.28
C LEU A 41 -9.43 0.60 9.56
N THR A 42 -10.73 0.87 9.58
CA THR A 42 -11.38 1.56 10.69
C THR A 42 -12.75 1.01 11.01
N GLU A 43 -13.10 1.07 12.28
CA GLU A 43 -14.45 0.83 12.79
C GLU A 43 -15.33 2.09 12.78
N ASN A 44 -14.72 3.28 12.60
CA ASN A 44 -15.43 4.57 12.65
C ASN A 44 -14.85 5.55 11.63
N LYS A 45 -15.48 5.59 10.45
CA LYS A 45 -15.07 6.45 9.33
C LYS A 45 -15.04 7.95 9.67
N ASN A 46 -15.99 8.43 10.48
CA ASN A 46 -16.08 9.85 10.81
C ASN A 46 -14.94 10.29 11.73
N ARG A 47 -14.60 9.45 12.73
CA ARG A 47 -13.47 9.70 13.63
C ARG A 47 -12.15 9.68 12.84
N THR A 48 -11.97 8.70 11.97
CA THR A 48 -10.76 8.57 11.14
C THR A 48 -10.61 9.76 10.18
N ALA A 49 -11.67 10.15 9.49
CA ALA A 49 -11.66 11.33 8.61
C ALA A 49 -11.32 12.61 9.37
N GLY A 50 -11.87 12.79 10.57
CA GLY A 50 -11.57 13.92 11.45
C GLY A 50 -10.11 13.95 11.88
N SER A 51 -9.55 12.78 12.26
CA SER A 51 -8.16 12.65 12.66
C SER A 51 -7.20 12.96 11.50
N ILE A 52 -7.43 12.37 10.33
CA ILE A 52 -6.62 12.61 9.13
C ILE A 52 -6.65 14.10 8.75
N ARG A 53 -7.84 14.72 8.73
CA ARG A 53 -7.98 16.15 8.42
C ARG A 53 -7.17 17.01 9.38
N THR A 54 -7.25 16.74 10.67
CA THR A 54 -6.53 17.48 11.71
C THR A 54 -5.01 17.34 11.54
N ILE A 55 -4.53 16.12 11.29
CA ILE A 55 -3.10 15.85 11.10
C ILE A 55 -2.59 16.58 9.85
N LEU A 56 -3.26 16.43 8.71
CA LEU A 56 -2.84 17.09 7.48
C LEU A 56 -2.82 18.61 7.63
N GLN A 57 -3.86 19.20 8.20
CA GLN A 57 -3.92 20.66 8.43
C GLN A 57 -2.80 21.17 9.35
N LYS A 58 -2.46 20.41 10.40
CA LYS A 58 -1.39 20.76 11.33
C LYS A 58 -0.02 20.80 10.65
N HIS A 59 0.20 19.97 9.63
CA HIS A 59 1.45 19.84 8.88
C HIS A 59 1.42 20.52 7.51
N GLY A 60 0.55 21.50 7.30
CA GLY A 60 0.51 22.31 6.08
C GLY A 60 -0.11 21.63 4.87
N GLY A 61 -0.83 20.53 5.09
CA GLY A 61 -1.58 19.80 4.08
C GLY A 61 -3.09 19.97 4.22
N ASN A 62 -3.84 19.28 3.39
CA ASN A 62 -5.31 19.26 3.44
C ASN A 62 -5.88 17.94 2.94
N LEU A 63 -7.01 17.53 3.53
CA LEU A 63 -7.81 16.41 3.03
C LEU A 63 -8.62 16.87 1.82
N GLY A 64 -8.49 16.14 0.72
CA GLY A 64 -9.24 16.36 -0.52
C GLY A 64 -10.52 15.52 -0.62
N SER A 65 -11.22 15.69 -1.73
CA SER A 65 -12.34 14.81 -2.09
C SER A 65 -11.84 13.51 -2.75
N SER A 66 -12.71 12.51 -2.82
CA SER A 66 -12.42 11.27 -3.57
C SER A 66 -12.12 11.59 -5.04
N GLY A 67 -11.04 11.03 -5.58
CA GLY A 67 -10.58 11.28 -6.94
C GLY A 67 -9.66 12.50 -7.10
N SER A 68 -9.35 13.22 -6.01
CA SER A 68 -8.50 14.42 -6.10
C SER A 68 -7.03 14.11 -6.37
N THR A 69 -6.53 12.95 -5.98
CA THR A 69 -5.12 12.57 -6.10
C THR A 69 -4.87 11.25 -6.81
N THR A 70 -5.86 10.39 -6.97
CA THR A 70 -5.69 9.07 -7.60
C THR A 70 -5.11 9.12 -9.01
N HIS A 71 -5.36 10.18 -9.77
CA HIS A 71 -4.82 10.33 -11.12
C HIS A 71 -3.29 10.57 -11.18
N TYR A 72 -2.66 10.87 -10.04
CA TYR A 72 -1.20 10.97 -9.93
C TYR A 72 -0.52 9.62 -9.65
N PHE A 73 -1.30 8.54 -9.48
CA PHE A 73 -0.80 7.23 -9.09
C PHE A 73 -1.39 6.14 -9.98
N ASP A 74 -0.61 5.06 -10.12
CA ASP A 74 -1.08 3.79 -10.67
C ASP A 74 -1.21 2.76 -9.56
N ASN A 75 -2.36 2.09 -9.48
CA ASN A 75 -2.56 0.97 -8.57
C ASN A 75 -2.09 -0.31 -9.26
N CYS A 76 -0.92 -0.80 -8.88
CA CYS A 76 -0.25 -1.91 -9.56
C CYS A 76 0.26 -2.96 -8.58
N GLY A 77 0.50 -4.16 -9.09
CA GLY A 77 1.19 -5.22 -8.38
C GLY A 77 2.69 -5.10 -8.54
N ILE A 78 3.41 -5.20 -7.43
CA ILE A 78 4.87 -5.16 -7.38
C ILE A 78 5.38 -6.50 -6.85
N ILE A 79 6.34 -7.10 -7.53
CA ILE A 79 6.97 -8.36 -7.15
C ILE A 79 8.47 -8.17 -7.26
N GLN A 80 9.19 -8.31 -6.15
CA GLN A 80 10.63 -8.18 -6.10
C GLN A 80 11.29 -9.50 -5.68
N PHE A 81 12.39 -9.84 -6.33
CA PHE A 81 13.22 -10.99 -6.00
C PHE A 81 14.71 -10.70 -6.22
N ALA A 82 15.55 -11.40 -5.47
CA ALA A 82 17.00 -11.16 -5.47
C ALA A 82 17.64 -11.48 -6.81
N LYS A 83 18.60 -10.63 -7.20
CA LYS A 83 19.38 -10.76 -8.43
C LYS A 83 20.37 -11.93 -8.42
N GLN A 84 20.67 -12.49 -7.26
CA GLN A 84 21.79 -13.40 -7.05
C GLN A 84 21.76 -14.72 -7.85
N ASN A 85 20.59 -15.15 -8.34
CA ASN A 85 20.43 -16.46 -9.00
C ASN A 85 19.75 -16.37 -10.37
N ILE A 86 19.50 -15.19 -10.86
CA ILE A 86 18.78 -14.95 -12.12
C ILE A 86 19.42 -13.75 -12.81
N SER A 87 19.83 -13.93 -14.07
CA SER A 87 20.37 -12.85 -14.89
C SER A 87 19.28 -11.83 -15.27
N ASP A 88 19.69 -10.68 -15.77
CA ASP A 88 18.77 -9.64 -16.21
C ASP A 88 17.89 -10.11 -17.38
N GLU A 89 18.48 -10.90 -18.30
CA GLU A 89 17.79 -11.50 -19.43
C GLU A 89 16.76 -12.54 -18.98
N GLU A 90 17.13 -13.43 -18.06
CA GLU A 90 16.23 -14.45 -17.52
C GLU A 90 15.08 -13.82 -16.74
N ALA A 91 15.32 -12.73 -15.98
CA ALA A 91 14.28 -12.00 -15.28
C ALA A 91 13.29 -11.34 -16.25
N LEU A 92 13.79 -10.75 -17.32
CA LEU A 92 12.96 -10.16 -18.37
C LEU A 92 12.10 -11.22 -19.09
N GLU A 93 12.70 -12.37 -19.45
CA GLU A 93 12.00 -13.47 -20.09
C GLU A 93 10.90 -14.04 -19.16
N LEU A 94 11.21 -14.20 -17.88
CA LEU A 94 10.26 -14.63 -16.86
C LEU A 94 9.09 -13.65 -16.73
N ALA A 95 9.36 -12.35 -16.73
CA ALA A 95 8.36 -11.29 -16.66
C ALA A 95 7.42 -11.31 -17.88
N ILE A 96 7.97 -11.46 -19.09
CA ILE A 96 7.21 -11.56 -20.34
C ILE A 96 6.31 -12.81 -20.32
N ASN A 97 6.87 -13.97 -19.95
CA ASN A 97 6.14 -15.23 -19.88
C ASN A 97 5.03 -15.23 -18.81
N ALA A 98 5.23 -14.49 -17.74
CA ALA A 98 4.21 -14.30 -16.70
C ALA A 98 3.09 -13.34 -17.11
N GLY A 99 3.30 -12.53 -18.15
CA GLY A 99 2.34 -11.53 -18.63
C GLY A 99 2.35 -10.25 -17.79
N SER A 100 3.53 -9.86 -17.29
CA SER A 100 3.71 -8.60 -16.58
C SER A 100 3.72 -7.40 -17.53
N ASN A 101 3.60 -6.20 -16.97
CA ASN A 101 3.63 -4.97 -17.73
C ASN A 101 5.04 -4.44 -17.93
N ASP A 102 5.90 -4.61 -16.91
CA ASP A 102 7.26 -4.11 -16.92
C ASP A 102 8.18 -4.96 -16.04
N CYS A 103 9.49 -4.87 -16.29
CA CYS A 103 10.53 -5.50 -15.50
C CYS A 103 11.70 -4.53 -15.38
N VAL A 104 11.99 -4.11 -14.17
CA VAL A 104 13.09 -3.19 -13.86
C VAL A 104 14.17 -3.95 -13.09
N THR A 105 15.40 -3.85 -13.55
CA THR A 105 16.57 -4.39 -12.84
C THR A 105 17.24 -3.28 -12.04
N LEU A 106 17.37 -3.50 -10.76
CA LEU A 106 18.07 -2.63 -9.81
C LEU A 106 19.37 -3.30 -9.34
N ASP A 107 20.14 -2.63 -8.51
CA ASP A 107 21.48 -3.13 -8.10
C ASP A 107 21.42 -4.51 -7.44
N ASN A 108 20.42 -4.75 -6.58
CA ASN A 108 20.32 -5.93 -5.74
C ASN A 108 19.12 -6.84 -6.03
N TYR A 109 18.15 -6.38 -6.81
CA TYR A 109 16.93 -7.12 -7.08
C TYR A 109 16.32 -6.76 -8.44
N HIS A 110 15.48 -7.66 -8.94
CA HIS A 110 14.57 -7.41 -10.04
C HIS A 110 13.21 -7.03 -9.49
N GLU A 111 12.57 -6.06 -10.12
CA GLU A 111 11.21 -5.64 -9.80
C GLU A 111 10.32 -5.86 -11.00
N ILE A 112 9.27 -6.67 -10.82
CA ILE A 112 8.25 -6.91 -11.82
C ILE A 112 7.02 -6.11 -11.46
N ILE A 113 6.52 -5.35 -12.43
CA ILE A 113 5.35 -4.49 -12.31
C ILE A 113 4.22 -5.08 -13.15
N THR A 114 3.04 -5.22 -12.56
CA THR A 114 1.87 -5.78 -13.24
C THR A 114 0.61 -4.98 -12.90
N LYS A 115 -0.42 -5.14 -13.71
CA LYS A 115 -1.74 -4.61 -13.35
C LYS A 115 -2.22 -5.27 -12.07
N LYS A 116 -3.00 -4.53 -11.28
CA LYS A 116 -3.60 -5.04 -10.05
C LYS A 116 -4.37 -6.35 -10.28
N GLU A 117 -5.13 -6.42 -11.36
CA GLU A 117 -5.98 -7.56 -11.72
C GLU A 117 -5.17 -8.81 -12.01
N ASP A 118 -3.98 -8.66 -12.59
CA ASP A 118 -3.10 -9.77 -13.01
C ASP A 118 -2.11 -10.19 -11.91
N PHE A 119 -2.03 -9.45 -10.80
CA PHE A 119 -1.02 -9.63 -9.77
C PHE A 119 -0.87 -11.07 -9.27
N TYR A 120 -1.96 -11.71 -8.88
CA TYR A 120 -1.91 -13.07 -8.35
C TYR A 120 -1.50 -14.10 -9.40
N LYS A 121 -1.94 -13.93 -10.65
CA LYS A 121 -1.57 -14.79 -11.78
C LYS A 121 -0.05 -14.66 -12.05
N VAL A 122 0.45 -13.45 -12.18
CA VAL A 122 1.88 -13.17 -12.41
C VAL A 122 2.72 -13.67 -11.26
N LYS A 123 2.35 -13.36 -10.01
CA LYS A 123 3.01 -13.86 -8.81
C LYS A 123 3.13 -15.38 -8.78
N ASN A 124 2.03 -16.11 -9.07
CA ASN A 124 2.02 -17.57 -9.07
C ASN A 124 2.91 -18.16 -10.17
N THR A 125 3.08 -17.48 -11.29
CA THR A 125 4.02 -17.89 -12.33
C THR A 125 5.46 -17.68 -11.90
N ILE A 126 5.78 -16.52 -11.32
CA ILE A 126 7.12 -16.18 -10.88
C ILE A 126 7.61 -17.09 -9.75
N ILE A 127 6.77 -17.41 -8.76
CA ILE A 127 7.12 -18.29 -7.64
C ILE A 127 7.57 -19.69 -8.09
N LYS A 128 7.12 -20.17 -9.23
CA LYS A 128 7.55 -21.47 -9.78
C LYS A 128 9.03 -21.48 -10.18
N SER A 129 9.55 -20.34 -10.60
CA SER A 129 10.94 -20.17 -11.05
C SER A 129 11.82 -19.56 -9.97
N VAL A 130 11.25 -18.68 -9.14
CA VAL A 130 11.95 -17.94 -8.07
C VAL A 130 11.41 -18.39 -6.72
N LYS A 131 12.27 -19.05 -5.93
CA LYS A 131 11.86 -19.63 -4.64
C LYS A 131 11.54 -18.60 -3.56
N ASN A 132 12.23 -17.45 -3.55
CA ASN A 132 12.10 -16.45 -2.50
C ASN A 132 11.82 -15.07 -3.09
N LEU A 133 10.67 -14.53 -2.77
CA LEU A 133 10.33 -13.14 -3.06
C LEU A 133 10.79 -12.26 -1.89
N ILE A 134 11.38 -11.12 -2.21
CA ILE A 134 11.75 -10.08 -1.22
C ILE A 134 10.51 -9.29 -0.84
N TYR A 135 9.70 -8.95 -1.85
CA TYR A 135 8.53 -8.09 -1.71
C TYR A 135 7.44 -8.51 -2.69
N SER A 136 6.19 -8.42 -2.29
CA SER A 136 5.09 -8.83 -3.16
C SER A 136 3.77 -8.25 -2.64
N VAL A 137 3.35 -7.12 -3.21
CA VAL A 137 2.16 -6.38 -2.80
C VAL A 137 1.44 -5.74 -3.98
N ILE A 138 0.20 -5.33 -3.74
CA ILE A 138 -0.52 -4.37 -4.58
C ILE A 138 -0.42 -3.02 -3.88
N GLU A 139 0.10 -2.02 -4.57
CA GLU A 139 0.30 -0.68 -4.01
C GLU A 139 0.03 0.42 -5.02
N TRP A 140 -0.07 1.63 -4.52
CA TRP A 140 -0.16 2.85 -5.33
C TRP A 140 1.24 3.38 -5.62
N ARG A 141 1.62 3.41 -6.90
CA ARG A 141 2.90 3.97 -7.35
C ARG A 141 2.68 5.34 -7.97
N PRO A 142 3.45 6.36 -7.56
CA PRO A 142 3.36 7.68 -8.17
C PRO A 142 3.87 7.66 -9.62
N ASN A 143 3.18 8.38 -10.50
CA ASN A 143 3.60 8.53 -11.89
C ASN A 143 4.79 9.48 -12.03
N ASN A 144 4.91 10.44 -11.10
CA ASN A 144 6.00 11.42 -11.05
C ASN A 144 6.49 11.58 -9.61
N PHE A 145 7.78 11.82 -9.46
CA PHE A 145 8.41 12.12 -8.18
C PHE A 145 8.74 13.61 -8.10
N ILE A 146 8.70 14.14 -6.89
CA ILE A 146 9.12 15.51 -6.58
C ILE A 146 10.28 15.38 -5.60
N ASP A 147 11.42 16.01 -5.94
CA ASP A 147 12.56 16.07 -5.05
C ASP A 147 12.28 17.04 -3.92
N ILE A 148 12.49 16.59 -2.68
CA ILE A 148 12.40 17.39 -1.47
C ILE A 148 13.77 17.44 -0.79
N SER A 149 14.10 18.60 -0.19
CA SER A 149 15.33 18.74 0.61
C SER A 149 15.20 17.99 1.94
N LYS A 150 16.34 17.73 2.59
CA LYS A 150 16.35 17.09 3.93
C LYS A 150 15.60 17.92 4.97
N GLU A 151 15.64 19.25 4.86
CA GLU A 151 14.92 20.15 5.77
C GLU A 151 13.40 20.03 5.58
N GLU A 152 12.96 19.87 4.33
CA GLU A 152 11.55 19.71 3.99
C GLU A 152 11.02 18.31 4.34
N SER A 153 11.88 17.28 4.41
CA SER A 153 11.46 15.92 4.76
C SER A 153 10.94 15.79 6.19
N THR A 154 11.36 16.66 7.10
CA THR A 154 10.89 16.68 8.50
C THR A 154 9.41 17.06 8.64
N ASP A 155 8.83 17.73 7.65
CA ASP A 155 7.40 18.07 7.64
C ASP A 155 6.50 16.85 7.38
N PHE A 156 7.11 15.72 6.97
CA PHE A 156 6.41 14.45 6.65
C PHE A 156 6.56 13.38 7.74
N GLU A 157 7.37 13.59 8.76
CA GLU A 157 7.54 12.70 9.92
C GLU A 157 6.49 13.00 11.01
#